data_d9662e05d4a57fc4317338edaf7f24fe
#
_entry.id   d9662e05d4a57fc4317338edaf7f24fe
#
_cell.length_a   1.000
_cell.length_b   1.000
_cell.length_c   1.000
_cell.angle_alpha   90.00
_cell.angle_beta   90.00
_cell.angle_gamma   90.00
#
_symmetry.space_group_name_H-M   'P 1'
#
loop_
_entity.id
_entity.type
_entity.pdbx_description
1 polymer ?
#
loop_
_entity_poly.entity_id
_entity_poly.type
_entity_poly.pdbx_seq_one_letter_code
_entity_poly.pdbx_strand_id
1 'polypeptide(L)'
;EYQIVALAATKGGYHPILENGKTLAETTKAAESGKPIFENFKEDKLIPELMASYNKLPQEIKQGISEIKYAPSKTNKDLINVYMNDGNRVIVNISDLSEKMAYYSQVAEQMDKPGIVDMEVGIFSYPYEKESEETGSEVSEDSAVENQEVVDPNAGVATDEANNGTPTNGENQEVQQAE
;
A
#
# COMPACT_ATOMS: atom_id res chain seq x y z
N GLU A 1 -36.24 5.83 7.11
CA GLU A 1 -35.49 4.57 6.96
C GLU A 1 -34.21 4.84 6.19
N TYR A 2 -33.03 4.58 6.78
CA TYR A 2 -31.75 4.83 6.13
C TYR A 2 -31.44 3.75 5.09
N GLN A 3 -30.94 4.17 3.93
CA GLN A 3 -30.57 3.27 2.84
C GLN A 3 -29.16 2.69 3.02
N ILE A 4 -28.95 1.47 2.53
CA ILE A 4 -27.62 0.88 2.38
C ILE A 4 -26.93 1.54 1.20
N VAL A 5 -25.76 2.14 1.42
CA VAL A 5 -25.01 2.90 0.41
C VAL A 5 -23.65 2.28 0.08
N ALA A 6 -23.08 1.46 0.95
CA ALA A 6 -21.79 0.81 0.77
C ALA A 6 -21.70 -0.47 1.60
N LEU A 7 -20.62 -1.23 1.43
CA LEU A 7 -20.29 -2.42 2.22
C LEU A 7 -18.92 -2.29 2.85
N ALA A 8 -18.80 -2.56 4.14
CA ALA A 8 -17.50 -2.66 4.83
C ALA A 8 -16.97 -4.09 4.71
N ALA A 9 -15.78 -4.25 4.13
CA ALA A 9 -15.07 -5.52 4.09
C ALA A 9 -14.37 -5.78 5.42
N THR A 10 -14.64 -6.93 6.02
CA THR A 10 -14.03 -7.40 7.26
C THR A 10 -13.59 -8.87 7.11
N LYS A 11 -12.90 -9.39 8.10
CA LYS A 11 -12.54 -10.83 8.13
C LYS A 11 -13.78 -11.74 8.19
N GLY A 12 -14.91 -11.24 8.69
CA GLY A 12 -16.16 -11.96 8.80
C GLY A 12 -17.09 -11.88 7.59
N GLY A 13 -16.74 -11.09 6.59
CA GLY A 13 -17.56 -10.85 5.40
C GLY A 13 -17.80 -9.36 5.13
N TYR A 14 -18.86 -9.08 4.39
CA TYR A 14 -19.25 -7.72 4.01
C TYR A 14 -20.41 -7.25 4.87
N HIS A 15 -20.25 -6.14 5.55
CA HIS A 15 -21.26 -5.54 6.42
C HIS A 15 -21.88 -4.31 5.76
N PRO A 16 -23.21 -4.21 5.62
CA PRO A 16 -23.84 -3.04 5.04
C PRO A 16 -23.55 -1.77 5.84
N ILE A 17 -23.26 -0.69 5.13
CA ILE A 17 -23.11 0.66 5.67
C ILE A 17 -24.32 1.48 5.27
N LEU A 18 -24.98 2.05 6.26
CA LEU A 18 -26.11 2.93 6.06
C LEU A 18 -25.66 4.35 5.72
N GLU A 19 -26.55 5.11 5.08
CA GLU A 19 -26.34 6.50 4.72
C GLU A 19 -25.86 7.40 5.89
N ASN A 20 -26.24 7.08 7.11
CA ASN A 20 -25.79 7.78 8.32
C ASN A 20 -24.41 7.34 8.85
N GLY A 21 -23.71 6.47 8.15
CA GLY A 21 -22.39 5.95 8.51
C GLY A 21 -22.41 4.76 9.48
N LYS A 22 -23.58 4.27 9.86
CA LYS A 22 -23.69 3.10 10.74
C LYS A 22 -23.45 1.82 9.96
N THR A 23 -22.54 0.98 10.45
CA THR A 23 -22.30 -0.36 9.91
C THR A 23 -23.20 -1.37 10.62
N LEU A 24 -23.89 -2.20 9.84
CA LEU A 24 -24.76 -3.25 10.37
C LEU A 24 -23.96 -4.50 10.74
N ALA A 25 -24.41 -5.22 11.76
CA ALA A 25 -23.80 -6.47 12.20
C ALA A 25 -24.04 -7.64 11.25
N GLU A 26 -25.08 -7.56 10.45
CA GLU A 26 -25.45 -8.58 9.46
C GLU A 26 -24.43 -8.59 8.31
N THR A 27 -24.22 -9.78 7.72
CA THR A 27 -23.34 -9.92 6.53
C THR A 27 -24.14 -10.12 5.26
N THR A 28 -23.59 -9.63 4.16
CA THR A 28 -24.16 -9.81 2.82
C THR A 28 -23.09 -10.19 1.81
N LYS A 29 -23.49 -10.61 0.64
CA LYS A 29 -22.55 -10.90 -0.46
C LYS A 29 -22.29 -9.63 -1.28
N ALA A 30 -21.01 -9.29 -1.46
CA ALA A 30 -20.62 -8.10 -2.22
C ALA A 30 -21.16 -8.09 -3.65
N ALA A 31 -21.12 -9.23 -4.33
CA ALA A 31 -21.55 -9.36 -5.72
C ALA A 31 -23.03 -9.07 -5.96
N GLU A 32 -23.87 -9.23 -4.94
CA GLU A 32 -25.32 -9.05 -5.06
C GLU A 32 -25.76 -7.61 -4.77
N SER A 33 -24.91 -6.81 -4.18
CA SER A 33 -25.30 -5.48 -3.70
C SER A 33 -25.19 -4.38 -4.75
N GLY A 34 -24.24 -4.48 -5.70
CA GLY A 34 -23.89 -3.40 -6.62
C GLY A 34 -23.42 -2.13 -5.92
N LYS A 35 -23.01 -2.23 -4.66
CA LYS A 35 -22.56 -1.12 -3.82
C LYS A 35 -21.02 -1.08 -3.74
N PRO A 36 -20.42 0.10 -3.58
CA PRO A 36 -18.99 0.20 -3.36
C PRO A 36 -18.54 -0.51 -2.08
N ILE A 37 -17.32 -1.05 -2.10
CA ILE A 37 -16.71 -1.75 -0.98
C ILE A 37 -15.75 -0.82 -0.27
N PHE A 38 -15.87 -0.72 1.05
CA PHE A 38 -14.94 0.02 1.90
C PHE A 38 -14.03 -0.97 2.62
N GLU A 39 -12.73 -0.84 2.38
CA GLU A 39 -11.70 -1.75 2.93
C GLU A 39 -10.76 -1.06 3.91
N ASN A 40 -10.22 -1.84 4.84
CA ASN A 40 -9.19 -1.43 5.78
C ASN A 40 -9.61 -0.36 6.79
N PHE A 41 -10.90 -0.13 6.98
CA PHE A 41 -11.43 0.78 8.00
C PHE A 41 -11.59 0.04 9.32
N LYS A 42 -10.54 0.04 10.14
CA LYS A 42 -10.48 -0.69 11.43
C LYS A 42 -10.97 0.15 12.61
N GLU A 43 -10.99 1.47 12.45
CA GLU A 43 -11.45 2.38 13.48
C GLU A 43 -12.90 2.79 13.23
N ASP A 44 -13.75 2.61 14.22
CA ASP A 44 -15.20 2.83 14.13
C ASP A 44 -15.59 4.25 13.68
N LYS A 45 -14.74 5.24 13.96
CA LYS A 45 -15.02 6.64 13.61
C LYS A 45 -14.68 7.01 12.17
N LEU A 46 -13.82 6.24 11.48
CA LEU A 46 -13.39 6.57 10.11
C LEU A 46 -14.52 6.40 9.09
N ILE A 47 -15.38 5.41 9.26
CA ILE A 47 -16.51 5.20 8.34
C ILE A 47 -17.52 6.35 8.42
N PRO A 48 -17.97 6.82 9.59
CA PRO A 48 -18.83 8.03 9.66
C PRO A 48 -18.19 9.27 9.06
N GLU A 49 -16.89 9.49 9.27
CA GLU A 49 -16.16 10.63 8.67
C GLU A 49 -16.14 10.52 7.14
N LEU A 50 -15.81 9.34 6.61
CA LEU A 50 -15.86 9.08 5.19
C LEU A 50 -17.27 9.29 4.62
N MET A 51 -18.29 8.79 5.30
CA MET A 51 -19.68 8.93 4.86
C MET A 51 -20.15 10.39 4.84
N ALA A 52 -19.69 11.22 5.76
CA ALA A 52 -19.99 12.65 5.75
C ALA A 52 -19.48 13.34 4.46
N SER A 53 -18.32 12.97 3.96
CA SER A 53 -17.77 13.43 2.68
C SER A 53 -18.41 12.71 1.48
N TYR A 54 -18.55 11.41 1.54
CA TYR A 54 -19.09 10.58 0.48
C TYR A 54 -20.53 10.99 0.10
N ASN A 55 -21.37 11.28 1.08
CA ASN A 55 -22.76 11.67 0.85
C ASN A 55 -22.90 12.97 0.05
N LYS A 56 -21.90 13.85 0.11
CA LYS A 56 -21.86 15.10 -0.65
C LYS A 56 -21.42 14.93 -2.10
N LEU A 57 -20.90 13.76 -2.48
CA LEU A 57 -20.49 13.50 -3.85
C LEU A 57 -21.68 13.52 -4.82
N PRO A 58 -21.48 14.03 -6.05
CA PRO A 58 -22.48 13.88 -7.11
C PRO A 58 -22.82 12.41 -7.35
N GLN A 59 -24.05 12.14 -7.70
CA GLN A 59 -24.54 10.76 -7.94
C GLN A 59 -23.74 10.03 -9.02
N GLU A 60 -23.34 10.74 -10.05
CA GLU A 60 -22.50 10.21 -11.14
C GLU A 60 -21.14 9.71 -10.61
N ILE A 61 -20.50 10.49 -9.73
CA ILE A 61 -19.24 10.10 -9.10
C ILE A 61 -19.43 8.88 -8.20
N LYS A 62 -20.48 8.87 -7.37
CA LYS A 62 -20.81 7.71 -6.52
C LYS A 62 -20.99 6.42 -7.32
N GLN A 63 -21.67 6.49 -8.46
CA GLN A 63 -21.88 5.33 -9.36
C GLN A 63 -20.59 4.85 -10.02
N GLY A 64 -19.62 5.74 -10.19
CA GLY A 64 -18.30 5.42 -10.72
C GLY A 64 -17.35 4.76 -9.72
N ILE A 65 -17.64 4.80 -8.42
CA ILE A 65 -16.77 4.23 -7.39
C ILE A 65 -17.03 2.74 -7.20
N SER A 66 -16.01 1.91 -7.34
CA SER A 66 -16.07 0.47 -7.05
C SER A 66 -15.61 0.13 -5.65
N GLU A 67 -14.56 0.79 -5.17
CA GLU A 67 -13.95 0.49 -3.88
C GLU A 67 -13.30 1.74 -3.27
N ILE A 68 -13.34 1.86 -1.95
CA ILE A 68 -12.57 2.84 -1.19
C ILE A 68 -11.75 2.11 -0.13
N LYS A 69 -10.44 2.31 -0.16
CA LYS A 69 -9.51 1.67 0.76
C LYS A 69 -8.80 2.69 1.63
N TYR A 70 -8.86 2.52 2.93
CA TYR A 70 -8.07 3.31 3.86
C TYR A 70 -6.59 2.98 3.69
N ALA A 71 -5.79 3.96 3.34
CA ALA A 71 -4.38 3.82 2.98
C ALA A 71 -3.51 4.92 3.61
N PRO A 72 -3.42 4.98 4.96
CA PRO A 72 -2.64 6.01 5.64
C PRO A 72 -1.16 5.85 5.34
N SER A 73 -0.47 6.98 5.17
CA SER A 73 0.98 7.04 5.13
C SER A 73 1.57 7.35 6.51
N LYS A 74 2.89 7.38 6.63
CA LYS A 74 3.57 7.78 7.88
C LYS A 74 3.24 9.23 8.26
N THR A 75 3.09 10.09 7.28
CA THR A 75 2.91 11.54 7.44
C THR A 75 1.45 11.99 7.30
N ASN A 76 0.60 11.18 6.68
CA ASN A 76 -0.80 11.52 6.43
C ASN A 76 -1.73 10.35 6.78
N LYS A 77 -2.50 10.51 7.85
CA LYS A 77 -3.44 9.51 8.36
C LYS A 77 -4.86 9.65 7.79
N ASP A 78 -5.09 10.64 6.95
CA ASP A 78 -6.38 10.92 6.32
C ASP A 78 -6.50 10.35 4.90
N LEU A 79 -5.45 9.69 4.38
CA LEU A 79 -5.39 9.17 3.01
C LEU A 79 -6.26 7.95 2.78
N ILE A 80 -6.97 8.00 1.67
CA ILE A 80 -7.69 6.87 1.06
C ILE A 80 -7.32 6.70 -0.41
N ASN A 81 -7.47 5.49 -0.90
CA ASN A 81 -7.47 5.17 -2.32
C ASN A 81 -8.92 4.92 -2.77
N VAL A 82 -9.35 5.61 -3.81
CA VAL A 82 -10.65 5.42 -4.44
C VAL A 82 -10.45 4.75 -5.78
N TYR A 83 -10.96 3.54 -5.93
CA TYR A 83 -10.90 2.78 -7.17
C TYR A 83 -12.16 3.02 -7.99
N MET A 84 -11.97 3.54 -9.20
CA MET A 84 -13.05 3.88 -10.09
C MET A 84 -13.32 2.76 -11.10
N ASN A 85 -14.57 2.67 -11.58
CA ASN A 85 -14.98 1.66 -12.57
C ASN A 85 -14.29 1.82 -13.94
N ASP A 86 -13.78 3.01 -14.24
CA ASP A 86 -13.00 3.30 -15.45
C ASP A 86 -11.53 2.82 -15.38
N GLY A 87 -11.12 2.23 -14.24
CA GLY A 87 -9.79 1.71 -14.01
C GLY A 87 -8.82 2.68 -13.35
N ASN A 88 -9.21 3.91 -13.11
CA ASN A 88 -8.39 4.89 -12.40
C ASN A 88 -8.38 4.64 -10.89
N ARG A 89 -7.26 4.99 -10.26
CA ARG A 89 -7.14 5.05 -8.80
C ARG A 89 -6.91 6.50 -8.36
N VAL A 90 -7.73 6.97 -7.46
CA VAL A 90 -7.62 8.32 -6.88
C VAL A 90 -7.00 8.23 -5.49
N ILE A 91 -5.98 9.05 -5.23
CA ILE A 91 -5.39 9.24 -3.90
C ILE A 91 -5.91 10.57 -3.37
N VAL A 92 -6.60 10.54 -2.23
CA VAL A 92 -7.25 11.74 -1.68
C VAL A 92 -7.40 11.63 -0.17
N ASN A 93 -7.49 12.76 0.52
CA ASN A 93 -7.85 12.80 1.94
C ASN A 93 -9.35 12.57 2.12
N ILE A 94 -9.75 11.89 3.21
CA ILE A 94 -11.16 11.73 3.59
C ILE A 94 -11.84 13.09 3.71
N SER A 95 -11.16 14.05 4.37
CA SER A 95 -11.65 15.41 4.57
C SER A 95 -11.90 16.17 3.27
N ASP A 96 -11.10 15.91 2.23
CA ASP A 96 -11.14 16.64 0.95
C ASP A 96 -11.94 15.91 -0.14
N LEU A 97 -12.43 14.70 0.13
CA LEU A 97 -13.05 13.82 -0.85
C LEU A 97 -14.15 14.52 -1.67
N SER A 98 -15.10 15.15 -1.00
CA SER A 98 -16.23 15.77 -1.68
C SER A 98 -15.85 16.99 -2.53
N GLU A 99 -14.87 17.76 -2.07
CA GLU A 99 -14.41 18.95 -2.78
C GLU A 99 -13.56 18.60 -4.01
N LYS A 100 -12.55 17.77 -3.82
CA LYS A 100 -11.61 17.41 -4.89
C LYS A 100 -12.20 16.48 -5.94
N MET A 101 -13.04 15.53 -5.55
CA MET A 101 -13.71 14.62 -6.50
C MET A 101 -14.70 15.33 -7.43
N ALA A 102 -15.12 16.55 -7.13
CA ALA A 102 -15.89 17.36 -8.07
C ALA A 102 -15.13 17.61 -9.40
N TYR A 103 -13.80 17.56 -9.38
CA TYR A 103 -12.95 17.74 -10.57
C TYR A 103 -12.59 16.43 -11.26
N TYR A 104 -12.98 15.29 -10.73
CA TYR A 104 -12.56 13.98 -11.21
C TYR A 104 -12.87 13.77 -12.71
N SER A 105 -14.11 14.04 -13.14
CA SER A 105 -14.51 13.83 -14.54
C SER A 105 -13.65 14.61 -15.51
N GLN A 106 -13.32 15.86 -15.20
CA GLN A 106 -12.47 16.71 -16.05
C GLN A 106 -11.03 16.14 -16.16
N VAL A 107 -10.50 15.60 -15.08
CA VAL A 107 -9.16 14.99 -15.07
C VAL A 107 -9.17 13.68 -15.84
N ALA A 108 -10.16 12.83 -15.61
CA ALA A 108 -10.30 11.53 -16.28
C ALA A 108 -10.43 11.66 -17.81
N GLU A 109 -11.17 12.66 -18.29
CA GLU A 109 -11.32 12.96 -19.72
C GLU A 109 -10.01 13.34 -20.42
N GLN A 110 -9.03 13.85 -19.68
CA GLN A 110 -7.73 14.24 -20.22
C GLN A 110 -6.69 13.10 -20.17
N MET A 111 -7.04 11.98 -19.57
CA MET A 111 -6.15 10.82 -19.45
C MET A 111 -6.31 9.91 -20.66
N ASP A 112 -5.19 9.61 -21.36
CA ASP A 112 -5.19 8.73 -22.54
C ASP A 112 -5.46 7.25 -22.17
N LYS A 113 -5.10 6.86 -20.97
CA LYS A 113 -5.28 5.51 -20.41
C LYS A 113 -5.48 5.55 -18.90
N PRO A 114 -6.05 4.49 -18.31
CA PRO A 114 -6.20 4.39 -16.86
C PRO A 114 -4.88 4.55 -16.13
N GLY A 115 -4.91 5.26 -15.01
CA GLY A 115 -3.77 5.55 -14.19
C GLY A 115 -4.15 6.06 -12.81
N ILE A 116 -3.26 6.86 -12.23
CA ILE A 116 -3.42 7.43 -10.89
C ILE A 116 -3.81 8.90 -11.01
N VAL A 117 -4.80 9.30 -10.24
CA VAL A 117 -5.16 10.70 -9.99
C VAL A 117 -4.80 11.04 -8.55
N ASP A 118 -3.72 11.76 -8.37
CA ASP A 118 -3.24 12.19 -7.05
C ASP A 118 -3.86 13.53 -6.67
N MET A 119 -4.68 13.50 -5.64
CA MET A 119 -5.40 14.66 -5.09
C MET A 119 -4.98 14.96 -3.64
N GLU A 120 -3.85 14.46 -3.17
CA GLU A 120 -3.41 14.65 -1.79
C GLU A 120 -3.12 16.14 -1.49
N VAL A 121 -2.32 16.77 -2.31
CA VAL A 121 -1.96 18.19 -2.16
C VAL A 121 -2.57 19.03 -3.27
N GLY A 122 -2.26 18.73 -4.51
CA GLY A 122 -2.86 19.32 -5.71
C GLY A 122 -3.73 18.29 -6.43
N ILE A 123 -3.91 18.46 -7.74
CA ILE A 123 -4.58 17.48 -8.60
C ILE A 123 -3.65 17.18 -9.76
N PHE A 124 -3.13 15.95 -9.80
CA PHE A 124 -2.20 15.46 -10.81
C PHE A 124 -2.65 14.11 -11.34
N SER A 125 -2.40 13.82 -12.60
CA SER A 125 -2.64 12.49 -13.16
C SER A 125 -1.39 11.95 -13.83
N TYR A 126 -1.15 10.65 -13.70
CA TYR A 126 -0.04 9.95 -14.33
C TYR A 126 -0.33 8.46 -14.55
N PRO A 127 0.36 7.82 -15.51
CA PRO A 127 0.18 6.40 -15.76
C PRO A 127 0.66 5.54 -14.59
N TYR A 128 0.12 4.32 -14.45
CA TYR A 128 0.55 3.35 -13.43
C TYR A 128 2.05 2.99 -13.53
N GLU A 129 2.61 2.92 -14.74
CA GLU A 129 4.02 2.59 -14.94
C GLU A 129 4.98 3.57 -14.25
N LYS A 130 4.57 4.85 -14.12
CA LYS A 130 5.38 5.87 -13.47
C LYS A 130 5.48 5.67 -11.95
N GLU A 131 4.44 5.13 -11.32
CA GLU A 131 4.47 4.78 -9.89
C GLU A 131 5.49 3.67 -9.59
N SER A 132 5.63 2.69 -10.49
CA SER A 132 6.60 1.61 -10.33
C SER A 132 8.05 2.08 -10.50
N GLU A 133 8.29 3.13 -11.27
CA GLU A 133 9.61 3.74 -11.43
C GLU A 133 10.04 4.53 -10.18
N GLU A 134 9.14 5.26 -9.55
CA GLU A 134 9.42 6.00 -8.32
C GLU A 134 9.69 5.08 -7.13
N THR A 135 8.96 3.97 -7.01
CA THR A 135 9.22 2.97 -5.97
C THR A 135 10.47 2.14 -6.23
N GLY A 136 10.86 1.98 -7.50
CA GLY A 136 12.09 1.30 -7.91
C GLY A 136 13.36 2.11 -7.64
N SER A 137 13.28 3.43 -7.66
CA SER A 137 14.44 4.28 -7.40
C SER A 137 14.78 4.44 -5.91
N GLU A 138 13.84 4.25 -5.02
CA GLU A 138 14.11 4.25 -3.58
C GLU A 138 14.80 2.97 -3.08
N VAL A 139 14.70 1.87 -3.84
CA VAL A 139 15.36 0.59 -3.52
C VAL A 139 16.79 0.52 -4.06
N SER A 140 17.16 1.40 -4.98
CA SER A 140 18.48 1.34 -5.62
C SER A 140 19.54 2.24 -4.98
N GLU A 141 19.22 3.10 -4.02
CA GLU A 141 20.23 3.92 -3.35
C GLU A 141 20.93 3.25 -2.16
N ASP A 142 20.43 2.11 -1.68
CA ASP A 142 21.06 1.37 -0.56
C ASP A 142 21.91 0.15 -0.99
N SER A 143 22.11 -0.04 -2.30
CA SER A 143 22.88 -1.18 -2.83
C SER A 143 24.16 -0.80 -3.57
N ALA A 144 24.55 0.46 -3.61
CA ALA A 144 25.70 0.92 -4.40
C ALA A 144 26.85 1.49 -3.54
N VAL A 145 27.14 0.87 -2.41
CA VAL A 145 28.41 1.08 -1.73
C VAL A 145 28.91 -0.23 -1.18
N GLU A 146 29.46 -1.08 -2.03
CA GLU A 146 30.59 -1.90 -1.60
C GLU A 146 31.23 -2.65 -2.78
N ASN A 147 32.51 -2.38 -2.92
CA ASN A 147 33.55 -3.17 -3.59
C ASN A 147 33.66 -3.06 -5.11
N GLN A 148 34.37 -2.04 -5.49
CA GLN A 148 35.38 -2.23 -6.53
C GLN A 148 36.74 -2.33 -5.87
N GLU A 149 37.10 -3.56 -5.55
CA GLU A 149 38.49 -3.90 -5.34
C GLU A 149 39.15 -4.02 -6.71
N VAL A 150 39.98 -3.07 -7.01
CA VAL A 150 40.85 -3.05 -8.19
C VAL A 150 41.87 -4.15 -8.01
N VAL A 151 41.71 -5.24 -8.74
CA VAL A 151 42.76 -6.23 -8.86
C VAL A 151 43.75 -5.74 -9.90
N ASP A 152 44.89 -5.36 -9.46
CA ASP A 152 46.05 -5.02 -10.28
C ASP A 152 46.64 -6.32 -10.89
N PRO A 153 46.72 -6.47 -12.21
CA PRO A 153 47.29 -7.65 -12.82
C PRO A 153 48.79 -7.42 -13.12
N ASN A 154 49.62 -7.36 -12.10
CA ASN A 154 51.05 -7.54 -12.33
C ASN A 154 51.84 -7.63 -11.03
N ALA A 155 52.06 -8.87 -10.55
CA ALA A 155 53.27 -9.19 -9.78
C ALA A 155 53.49 -10.71 -9.81
N GLY A 156 54.47 -11.06 -10.57
CA GLY A 156 54.97 -12.34 -10.85
C GLY A 156 55.59 -13.11 -9.68
N VAL A 157 55.48 -14.38 -9.86
CA VAL A 157 56.47 -15.46 -9.65
C VAL A 157 57.57 -15.23 -8.60
N ALA A 158 57.58 -16.10 -7.61
CA ALA A 158 58.74 -16.88 -7.05
C ALA A 158 58.24 -17.78 -5.92
N THR A 159 58.15 -19.06 -6.14
CA THR A 159 58.94 -20.22 -5.71
C THR A 159 59.56 -20.06 -4.30
N ASP A 160 59.25 -20.95 -3.41
CA ASP A 160 59.96 -22.11 -2.97
C ASP A 160 59.65 -22.46 -1.50
N GLU A 161 59.45 -23.72 -1.38
CA GLU A 161 59.92 -24.72 -0.42
C GLU A 161 59.57 -24.67 1.09
N ALA A 162 58.80 -25.67 1.41
CA ALA A 162 59.12 -26.78 2.31
C ALA A 162 59.37 -26.51 3.81
N ASN A 163 58.56 -27.05 4.64
CA ASN A 163 58.92 -28.18 5.51
C ASN A 163 58.02 -28.28 6.77
N ASN A 164 57.31 -29.35 6.80
CA ASN A 164 57.30 -30.41 7.79
C ASN A 164 57.13 -30.07 9.28
N GLY A 165 56.16 -30.68 9.88
CA GLY A 165 56.13 -30.87 11.31
C GLY A 165 54.76 -31.05 11.96
N THR A 166 54.16 -32.19 11.81
CA THR A 166 53.30 -32.83 12.79
C THR A 166 54.16 -33.52 13.85
N PRO A 167 53.71 -34.01 14.99
CA PRO A 167 52.38 -34.02 15.62
C PRO A 167 52.43 -33.90 17.18
N THR A 168 51.35 -34.39 17.76
CA THR A 168 51.11 -34.95 19.10
C THR A 168 50.43 -34.02 20.11
N ASN A 169 49.23 -34.33 20.44
CA ASN A 169 48.71 -35.36 21.36
C ASN A 169 48.60 -34.90 22.81
N GLY A 170 47.54 -35.18 23.42
CA GLY A 170 47.30 -35.17 24.85
C GLY A 170 45.97 -34.52 25.22
N GLU A 171 44.86 -35.15 25.16
CA GLU A 171 44.37 -36.14 26.13
C GLU A 171 44.12 -35.59 27.53
N ASN A 172 42.89 -35.76 27.88
CA ASN A 172 42.31 -36.16 29.17
C ASN A 172 41.62 -35.11 30.02
N GLN A 173 40.36 -35.37 30.11
CA GLN A 173 39.60 -35.98 31.25
C GLN A 173 39.18 -34.95 32.29
N GLU A 174 37.98 -34.90 32.47
CA GLU A 174 37.01 -35.62 33.29
C GLU A 174 36.70 -34.86 34.62
N VAL A 175 35.48 -34.82 34.86
CA VAL A 175 34.74 -35.32 36.02
C VAL A 175 34.04 -34.27 36.89
N GLN A 176 32.72 -34.39 36.84
CA GLN A 176 31.73 -34.56 37.95
C GLN A 176 31.52 -33.42 38.94
N GLN A 177 30.31 -33.16 39.04
CA GLN A 177 29.21 -33.46 39.99
C GLN A 177 28.94 -32.32 40.97
N ALA A 178 27.71 -31.99 40.92
CA ALA A 178 26.66 -32.17 41.94
C ALA A 178 26.69 -31.16 43.13
N GLU A 179 25.72 -30.47 43.28
CA GLU A 179 24.64 -30.40 44.27
C GLU A 179 23.75 -29.22 43.94
#